data_e3c0906ebd2cd7721559247fb21f8cf3
#
_entry.id   e3c0906ebd2cd7721559247fb21f8cf3
#
_cell.length_a   1.000
_cell.length_b   1.000
_cell.length_c   1.000
_cell.angle_alpha   90.00
_cell.angle_beta   90.00
_cell.angle_gamma   90.00
#
_symmetry.space_group_name_H-M   'P 1'
#
loop_
_entity.id
_entity.type
_entity.pdbx_description
1 polymer ?
#
loop_
_entity_poly.entity_id
_entity_poly.type
_entity_poly.pdbx_seq_one_letter_code
_entity_poly.pdbx_strand_id
1 'polypeptide(L)'
;MMQNFNLHTHSVYSDGKSQPREIVEEAIRQGLTTLGFSEHSPLPFDNNFSVKSADMPRYVAEIAQLKEEFKDKIDIYCALEADYLTGVSEPFAVTKEKYHLDYLIGGVHLVVDKVPELVPEPAVPEAHRRVEGREGPTLAEQIWFIDGPKWEVYDEGLQKFFNGDIHRAVRRFFEQSNEMIENEQFDIIAHFDKIKMHNRDRYFHEDESWYRKLALETLDLIREKGLVLEINTRGIYKKRYNGFYPSPWLMEEACKMGVPAIISADAHHFSEITLEFAAAEEALKKAGYRSVVNFKDGHWVEVAL
;
A
#
# COMPACT_ATOMS: atom_id res chain seq x y z
N MET A 1 8.37 -19.73 15.19
CA MET A 1 6.89 -19.64 15.29
C MET A 1 6.45 -18.79 14.12
N MET A 2 5.32 -19.09 13.49
CA MET A 2 4.80 -18.27 12.39
C MET A 2 4.47 -16.88 12.92
N GLN A 3 4.72 -15.82 12.11
CA GLN A 3 4.35 -14.46 12.45
C GLN A 3 2.88 -14.39 12.88
N ASN A 4 2.60 -13.80 14.03
CA ASN A 4 1.28 -13.72 14.63
C ASN A 4 0.76 -12.27 14.72
N PHE A 5 1.09 -11.46 13.75
CA PHE A 5 0.62 -10.08 13.59
C PHE A 5 0.45 -9.72 12.13
N ASN A 6 -0.45 -8.78 11.84
CA ASN A 6 -0.63 -8.20 10.52
C ASN A 6 -0.98 -6.72 10.67
N LEU A 7 -0.24 -5.85 10.00
CA LEU A 7 -0.39 -4.39 10.08
C LEU A 7 -0.95 -3.77 8.79
N HIS A 8 -1.38 -4.59 7.80
CA HIS A 8 -1.94 -4.11 6.56
C HIS A 8 -3.25 -4.82 6.25
N THR A 9 -4.35 -4.18 6.66
CA THR A 9 -5.72 -4.69 6.44
C THR A 9 -6.69 -3.58 6.14
N HIS A 10 -7.64 -3.88 5.23
CA HIS A 10 -8.71 -3.00 4.77
C HIS A 10 -10.07 -3.54 5.18
N SER A 11 -10.98 -2.63 5.51
CA SER A 11 -12.35 -2.95 5.89
C SER A 11 -13.35 -2.26 4.95
N VAL A 12 -14.62 -2.31 5.30
CA VAL A 12 -15.70 -1.63 4.56
C VAL A 12 -15.60 -0.09 4.57
N TYR A 13 -14.62 0.47 5.28
CA TYR A 13 -14.36 1.91 5.23
C TYR A 13 -13.67 2.33 3.94
N SER A 14 -12.85 1.45 3.35
CA SER A 14 -12.27 1.64 2.02
C SER A 14 -12.84 0.60 1.04
N ASP A 15 -12.02 -0.23 0.44
CA ASP A 15 -12.46 -1.25 -0.54
C ASP A 15 -12.47 -2.68 0.01
N GLY A 16 -12.25 -2.84 1.31
CA GLY A 16 -12.43 -4.11 2.00
C GLY A 16 -13.91 -4.55 2.04
N LYS A 17 -14.14 -5.82 2.38
CA LYS A 17 -15.46 -6.45 2.32
C LYS A 17 -15.99 -6.87 3.68
N SER A 18 -15.19 -6.72 4.74
CA SER A 18 -15.53 -7.13 6.08
C SER A 18 -15.64 -5.93 7.01
N GLN A 19 -16.54 -6.04 8.00
CA GLN A 19 -16.61 -5.05 9.07
C GLN A 19 -15.34 -5.15 9.93
N PRO A 20 -14.85 -4.03 10.52
CA PRO A 20 -13.68 -4.06 11.39
C PRO A 20 -13.79 -5.10 12.50
N ARG A 21 -14.94 -5.24 13.13
CA ARG A 21 -15.19 -6.25 14.18
C ARG A 21 -14.96 -7.68 13.70
N GLU A 22 -15.45 -8.04 12.51
CA GLU A 22 -15.29 -9.38 11.94
C GLU A 22 -13.80 -9.71 11.73
N ILE A 23 -13.02 -8.72 11.33
CA ILE A 23 -11.56 -8.86 11.13
C ILE A 23 -10.87 -9.07 12.49
N VAL A 24 -11.24 -8.32 13.54
CA VAL A 24 -10.68 -8.49 14.90
C VAL A 24 -11.01 -9.87 15.46
N GLU A 25 -12.27 -10.30 15.38
CA GLU A 25 -12.71 -11.60 15.91
C GLU A 25 -11.98 -12.75 15.19
N GLU A 26 -11.80 -12.65 13.88
CA GLU A 26 -11.04 -13.64 13.11
C GLU A 26 -9.54 -13.60 13.44
N ALA A 27 -8.95 -12.41 13.64
CA ALA A 27 -7.56 -12.27 14.07
C ALA A 27 -7.30 -12.98 15.40
N ILE A 28 -8.18 -12.77 16.38
CA ILE A 28 -8.13 -13.46 17.67
C ILE A 28 -8.29 -14.98 17.49
N ARG A 29 -9.22 -15.42 16.65
CA ARG A 29 -9.45 -16.84 16.37
C ARG A 29 -8.22 -17.50 15.74
N GLN A 30 -7.48 -16.78 14.91
CA GLN A 30 -6.24 -17.26 14.30
C GLN A 30 -5.02 -17.12 15.22
N GLY A 31 -5.16 -16.50 16.39
CA GLY A 31 -4.08 -16.36 17.38
C GLY A 31 -3.14 -15.19 17.10
N LEU A 32 -3.59 -14.17 16.34
CA LEU A 32 -2.83 -12.94 16.19
C LEU A 32 -2.79 -12.19 17.52
N THR A 33 -1.64 -11.59 17.80
CA THR A 33 -1.42 -10.72 18.97
C THR A 33 -1.49 -9.24 18.60
N THR A 34 -1.33 -8.92 17.31
CA THR A 34 -1.37 -7.54 16.83
C THR A 34 -2.09 -7.46 15.49
N LEU A 35 -2.98 -6.48 15.34
CA LEU A 35 -3.73 -6.17 14.14
C LEU A 35 -3.71 -4.67 13.87
N GLY A 36 -3.34 -4.27 12.66
CA GLY A 36 -3.44 -2.89 12.20
C GLY A 36 -4.50 -2.73 11.13
N PHE A 37 -5.36 -1.74 11.26
CA PHE A 37 -6.25 -1.26 10.21
C PHE A 37 -5.55 -0.13 9.45
N SER A 38 -5.41 -0.29 8.14
CA SER A 38 -4.67 0.64 7.29
C SER A 38 -5.44 0.92 6.00
N GLU A 39 -6.59 1.52 6.15
CA GLU A 39 -7.46 1.86 5.02
C GLU A 39 -6.75 2.78 4.01
N HIS A 40 -7.12 2.71 2.73
CA HIS A 40 -6.65 3.69 1.74
C HIS A 40 -7.02 5.12 2.16
N SER A 41 -6.03 6.00 2.21
CA SER A 41 -6.21 7.39 2.63
C SER A 41 -7.18 8.16 1.72
N PRO A 42 -7.90 9.17 2.25
CA PRO A 42 -8.74 10.02 1.44
C PRO A 42 -7.98 10.68 0.30
N LEU A 43 -8.58 10.69 -0.89
CA LEU A 43 -8.05 11.37 -2.07
C LEU A 43 -8.97 12.53 -2.47
N PRO A 44 -8.43 13.62 -3.09
CA PRO A 44 -9.20 14.81 -3.41
C PRO A 44 -10.05 14.68 -4.68
N PHE A 45 -10.42 13.46 -5.06
CA PHE A 45 -11.33 13.17 -6.17
C PHE A 45 -12.22 11.97 -5.84
N ASP A 46 -13.35 11.87 -6.52
CA ASP A 46 -14.29 10.77 -6.27
C ASP A 46 -13.73 9.44 -6.81
N ASN A 47 -13.72 8.45 -5.94
CA ASN A 47 -13.25 7.09 -6.23
C ASN A 47 -14.00 6.10 -5.33
N ASN A 48 -13.85 4.80 -5.57
CA ASN A 48 -14.55 3.74 -4.87
C ASN A 48 -13.65 2.84 -4.01
N PHE A 49 -12.39 3.23 -3.80
CA PHE A 49 -11.44 2.42 -3.04
C PHE A 49 -10.92 3.10 -1.78
N SER A 50 -10.85 4.44 -1.71
CA SER A 50 -10.36 5.13 -0.52
C SER A 50 -11.46 5.51 0.47
N VAL A 51 -11.10 5.66 1.73
CA VAL A 51 -12.00 6.22 2.76
C VAL A 51 -12.45 7.61 2.33
N LYS A 52 -13.73 7.90 2.47
CA LYS A 52 -14.22 9.26 2.24
C LYS A 52 -13.80 10.17 3.39
N SER A 53 -13.34 11.38 3.10
CA SER A 53 -12.92 12.34 4.14
C SER A 53 -13.99 12.56 5.23
N ALA A 54 -15.28 12.47 4.87
CA ALA A 54 -16.39 12.59 5.81
C ALA A 54 -16.53 11.40 6.75
N ASP A 55 -16.04 10.20 6.36
CA ASP A 55 -16.11 8.97 7.14
C ASP A 55 -14.90 8.75 8.04
N MET A 56 -13.81 9.51 7.85
CA MET A 56 -12.59 9.38 8.66
C MET A 56 -12.83 9.49 10.17
N PRO A 57 -13.62 10.46 10.70
CA PRO A 57 -13.89 10.51 12.14
C PRO A 57 -14.60 9.27 12.67
N ARG A 58 -15.49 8.67 11.86
CA ARG A 58 -16.20 7.43 12.21
C ARG A 58 -15.25 6.23 12.20
N TYR A 59 -14.39 6.11 11.18
CA TYR A 59 -13.37 5.08 11.10
C TYR A 59 -12.48 5.09 12.36
N VAL A 60 -11.86 6.22 12.66
CA VAL A 60 -10.96 6.36 13.82
C VAL A 60 -11.68 6.04 15.13
N ALA A 61 -12.93 6.52 15.31
CA ALA A 61 -13.70 6.27 16.51
C ALA A 61 -14.05 4.76 16.68
N GLU A 62 -14.41 4.07 15.59
CA GLU A 62 -14.72 2.63 15.64
C GLU A 62 -13.47 1.81 15.98
N ILE A 63 -12.31 2.11 15.34
CA ILE A 63 -11.07 1.40 15.69
C ILE A 63 -10.66 1.64 17.14
N ALA A 64 -10.79 2.87 17.65
CA ALA A 64 -10.53 3.19 19.05
C ALA A 64 -11.45 2.42 20.00
N GLN A 65 -12.72 2.26 19.65
CA GLN A 65 -13.67 1.45 20.43
C GLN A 65 -13.27 -0.04 20.44
N LEU A 66 -12.91 -0.60 19.29
CA LEU A 66 -12.45 -2.00 19.20
C LEU A 66 -11.14 -2.21 19.96
N LYS A 67 -10.21 -1.26 19.90
CA LYS A 67 -8.95 -1.28 20.67
C LYS A 67 -9.22 -1.40 22.18
N GLU A 68 -10.14 -0.61 22.72
CA GLU A 68 -10.50 -0.68 24.15
C GLU A 68 -11.26 -1.96 24.49
N GLU A 69 -12.19 -2.40 23.65
CA GLU A 69 -13.00 -3.61 23.88
C GLU A 69 -12.17 -4.89 23.90
N PHE A 70 -11.16 -4.99 23.03
CA PHE A 70 -10.36 -6.20 22.87
C PHE A 70 -8.94 -6.11 23.46
N LYS A 71 -8.64 -5.05 24.24
CA LYS A 71 -7.29 -4.76 24.79
C LYS A 71 -6.61 -5.91 25.54
N ASP A 72 -7.39 -6.80 26.16
CA ASP A 72 -6.86 -7.95 26.90
C ASP A 72 -6.63 -9.19 25.99
N LYS A 73 -6.92 -9.07 24.68
CA LYS A 73 -6.85 -10.18 23.73
C LYS A 73 -5.91 -9.94 22.55
N ILE A 74 -5.88 -8.70 22.06
CA ILE A 74 -5.13 -8.34 20.86
C ILE A 74 -4.82 -6.84 20.87
N ASP A 75 -3.60 -6.46 20.46
CA ASP A 75 -3.22 -5.08 20.24
C ASP A 75 -3.80 -4.62 18.90
N ILE A 76 -4.60 -3.55 18.89
CA ILE A 76 -5.21 -3.00 17.69
C ILE A 76 -4.63 -1.60 17.41
N TYR A 77 -4.27 -1.34 16.16
CA TYR A 77 -3.72 -0.07 15.72
C TYR A 77 -4.55 0.55 14.60
N CYS A 78 -4.65 1.88 14.62
CA CYS A 78 -5.32 2.69 13.60
C CYS A 78 -4.29 3.37 12.71
N ALA A 79 -4.31 3.05 11.44
CA ALA A 79 -3.36 3.54 10.45
C ALA A 79 -4.06 3.89 9.14
N LEU A 80 -3.31 4.32 8.14
CA LEU A 80 -3.74 4.43 6.76
C LEU A 80 -2.65 3.90 5.83
N GLU A 81 -3.06 3.32 4.72
CA GLU A 81 -2.23 3.19 3.53
C GLU A 81 -2.41 4.47 2.70
N ALA A 82 -1.37 5.29 2.72
CA ALA A 82 -1.37 6.59 2.08
C ALA A 82 -0.92 6.49 0.62
N ASP A 83 -1.85 6.74 -0.30
CA ASP A 83 -1.58 6.83 -1.73
C ASP A 83 -0.84 8.13 -2.05
N TYR A 84 0.35 8.01 -2.64
CA TYR A 84 1.11 9.17 -3.07
C TYR A 84 0.85 9.54 -4.52
N LEU A 85 0.33 10.73 -4.71
CA LEU A 85 0.16 11.38 -6.01
C LEU A 85 0.92 12.70 -6.01
N THR A 86 1.93 12.80 -6.86
CA THR A 86 2.79 13.99 -6.99
C THR A 86 1.97 15.27 -7.12
N GLY A 87 2.13 16.18 -6.16
CA GLY A 87 1.44 17.48 -6.13
C GLY A 87 -0.06 17.44 -5.80
N VAL A 88 -0.61 16.29 -5.40
CA VAL A 88 -2.04 16.09 -5.16
C VAL A 88 -2.32 15.60 -3.75
N SER A 89 -1.58 14.60 -3.25
CA SER A 89 -1.82 14.02 -1.92
C SER A 89 -1.63 15.04 -0.81
N GLU A 90 -2.50 15.00 0.22
CA GLU A 90 -2.27 15.74 1.46
C GLU A 90 -0.95 15.24 2.09
N PRO A 91 -0.08 16.10 2.62
CA PRO A 91 1.16 15.65 3.26
C PRO A 91 0.88 14.60 4.34
N PHE A 92 1.62 13.48 4.31
CA PHE A 92 1.38 12.32 5.18
C PHE A 92 1.46 12.68 6.67
N ALA A 93 2.41 13.56 7.05
CA ALA A 93 2.54 14.04 8.41
C ALA A 93 1.29 14.80 8.90
N VAL A 94 0.66 15.59 8.02
CA VAL A 94 -0.58 16.34 8.32
C VAL A 94 -1.73 15.36 8.55
N THR A 95 -1.87 14.36 7.67
CA THR A 95 -2.89 13.31 7.80
C THR A 95 -2.70 12.50 9.09
N LYS A 96 -1.45 12.10 9.41
CA LYS A 96 -1.13 11.33 10.63
C LYS A 96 -1.49 12.11 11.89
N GLU A 97 -1.11 13.37 11.96
CA GLU A 97 -1.42 14.25 13.11
C GLU A 97 -2.91 14.51 13.26
N LYS A 98 -3.58 14.88 12.17
CA LYS A 98 -5.01 15.19 12.13
C LYS A 98 -5.91 14.09 12.65
N TYR A 99 -5.57 12.85 12.37
CA TYR A 99 -6.37 11.68 12.75
C TYR A 99 -5.75 10.85 13.88
N HIS A 100 -4.64 11.30 14.46
CA HIS A 100 -3.91 10.62 15.54
C HIS A 100 -3.59 9.16 15.21
N LEU A 101 -3.07 8.91 14.01
CA LEU A 101 -2.77 7.57 13.55
C LEU A 101 -1.53 6.98 14.22
N ASP A 102 -1.56 5.69 14.52
CA ASP A 102 -0.46 4.98 15.17
C ASP A 102 0.77 4.90 14.23
N TYR A 103 0.57 4.56 12.96
CA TYR A 103 1.60 4.52 11.91
C TYR A 103 0.99 4.84 10.54
N LEU A 104 1.86 4.94 9.50
CA LEU A 104 1.45 5.09 8.09
C LEU A 104 2.19 4.08 7.21
N ILE A 105 1.46 3.56 6.24
CA ILE A 105 2.00 2.81 5.11
C ILE A 105 1.99 3.74 3.90
N GLY A 106 3.10 3.87 3.19
CA GLY A 106 3.16 4.65 1.94
C GLY A 106 3.14 3.73 0.73
N GLY A 107 2.31 4.04 -0.25
CA GLY A 107 2.18 3.23 -1.47
C GLY A 107 1.91 4.06 -2.73
N VAL A 108 2.14 3.46 -3.89
CA VAL A 108 1.83 4.03 -5.21
C VAL A 108 0.95 3.05 -5.98
N HIS A 109 -0.34 3.33 -6.04
CA HIS A 109 -1.32 2.60 -6.86
C HIS A 109 -1.71 3.36 -8.12
N LEU A 110 -1.45 4.65 -8.12
CA LEU A 110 -1.90 5.63 -9.09
C LEU A 110 -0.67 6.34 -9.66
N VAL A 111 -0.36 6.09 -10.93
CA VAL A 111 0.81 6.70 -11.59
C VAL A 111 0.37 7.88 -12.44
N VAL A 112 1.10 8.98 -12.30
CA VAL A 112 0.88 10.20 -13.10
C VAL A 112 2.10 10.46 -13.99
N ASP A 113 1.89 10.68 -15.27
CA ASP A 113 2.99 11.00 -16.21
C ASP A 113 3.59 12.39 -15.93
N LYS A 114 2.74 13.34 -15.55
CA LYS A 114 3.11 14.71 -15.17
C LYS A 114 2.29 15.12 -13.95
N VAL A 115 2.77 16.13 -13.23
CA VAL A 115 1.97 16.73 -12.14
C VAL A 115 0.60 17.10 -12.70
N PRO A 116 -0.49 16.53 -12.15
CA PRO A 116 -1.83 16.79 -12.68
C PRO A 116 -2.21 18.26 -12.57
N GLU A 117 -2.87 18.79 -13.59
CA GLU A 117 -3.48 20.10 -13.52
C GLU A 117 -4.71 20.00 -12.60
N LEU A 118 -4.62 20.60 -11.40
CA LEU A 118 -5.73 20.65 -10.45
C LEU A 118 -6.78 21.63 -10.97
N VAL A 119 -7.81 21.11 -11.62
CA VAL A 119 -9.05 21.88 -11.85
C VAL A 119 -9.89 21.71 -10.58
N PRO A 120 -10.19 22.78 -9.82
CA PRO A 120 -10.98 22.68 -8.60
C PRO A 120 -12.31 21.98 -8.88
N GLU A 121 -12.58 20.88 -8.17
CA GLU A 121 -13.92 20.30 -8.21
C GLU A 121 -14.90 21.24 -7.52
N PRO A 122 -16.13 21.42 -8.04
CA PRO A 122 -17.12 22.24 -7.38
C PRO A 122 -17.46 21.66 -6.00
N ALA A 123 -17.48 22.49 -4.98
CA ALA A 123 -17.61 22.15 -3.55
C ALA A 123 -18.92 21.44 -3.14
N VAL A 124 -19.83 21.13 -4.06
CA VAL A 124 -21.12 20.44 -3.79
C VAL A 124 -21.40 19.43 -4.91
N PRO A 125 -21.72 18.17 -4.58
CA PRO A 125 -22.21 17.23 -5.57
C PRO A 125 -23.65 17.59 -5.95
N GLU A 126 -23.85 18.43 -6.94
CA GLU A 126 -25.14 18.51 -7.62
C GLU A 126 -25.30 17.24 -8.47
N ALA A 127 -26.17 16.33 -8.00
CA ALA A 127 -26.61 15.16 -8.75
C ALA A 127 -27.00 15.59 -10.17
N HIS A 128 -26.30 15.00 -11.17
CA HIS A 128 -26.71 14.97 -12.58
C HIS A 128 -26.65 16.27 -13.42
N ARG A 129 -25.85 17.28 -13.10
CA ARG A 129 -25.51 18.27 -14.13
C ARG A 129 -24.24 17.86 -14.85
N ARG A 130 -24.36 17.46 -16.13
CA ARG A 130 -23.28 17.63 -17.11
C ARG A 130 -22.98 19.13 -17.13
N VAL A 131 -21.83 19.53 -16.57
CA VAL A 131 -21.31 20.89 -16.71
C VAL A 131 -20.79 21.00 -18.14
N GLU A 132 -21.66 21.47 -19.05
CA GLU A 132 -21.23 21.94 -20.37
C GLU A 132 -20.32 23.15 -20.15
N GLY A 133 -19.05 23.02 -20.50
CA GLY A 133 -18.06 24.11 -20.41
C GLY A 133 -16.83 23.86 -19.53
N ARG A 134 -16.57 22.62 -19.09
CA ARG A 134 -15.33 22.28 -18.36
C ARG A 134 -14.16 22.25 -19.37
N GLU A 135 -13.28 23.25 -19.32
CA GLU A 135 -12.02 23.23 -20.06
C GLU A 135 -10.99 22.38 -19.27
N GLY A 136 -10.57 21.26 -19.85
CA GLY A 136 -9.51 20.40 -19.33
C GLY A 136 -9.98 19.05 -18.75
N PRO A 137 -9.08 18.07 -18.68
CA PRO A 137 -9.37 16.75 -18.13
C PRO A 137 -9.56 16.79 -16.62
N THR A 138 -10.42 15.91 -16.11
CA THR A 138 -10.55 15.68 -14.66
C THR A 138 -9.27 15.07 -14.10
N LEU A 139 -9.04 15.16 -12.78
CA LEU A 139 -7.89 14.53 -12.14
C LEU A 139 -7.85 13.01 -12.41
N ALA A 140 -8.98 12.32 -12.28
CA ALA A 140 -9.08 10.88 -12.55
C ALA A 140 -8.74 10.50 -14.01
N GLU A 141 -8.94 11.41 -14.98
CA GLU A 141 -8.58 11.18 -16.39
C GLU A 141 -7.07 11.34 -16.67
N GLN A 142 -6.29 11.85 -15.70
CA GLN A 142 -4.85 12.08 -15.79
C GLN A 142 -4.04 11.00 -15.06
N ILE A 143 -4.70 10.02 -14.43
CA ILE A 143 -4.10 9.03 -13.53
C ILE A 143 -4.21 7.63 -14.14
N TRP A 144 -3.10 6.89 -14.11
CA TRP A 144 -3.08 5.47 -14.42
C TRP A 144 -3.19 4.63 -13.16
N PHE A 145 -4.32 3.93 -12.99
CA PHE A 145 -4.53 2.99 -11.90
C PHE A 145 -3.88 1.65 -12.26
N ILE A 146 -2.75 1.33 -11.62
CA ILE A 146 -1.95 0.12 -11.93
C ILE A 146 -2.43 -1.13 -11.18
N ASP A 147 -3.22 -0.99 -10.13
CA ASP A 147 -3.68 -2.07 -9.24
C ASP A 147 -5.11 -2.56 -9.55
N GLY A 148 -5.64 -2.22 -10.68
CA GLY A 148 -6.97 -2.71 -11.10
C GLY A 148 -7.04 -4.24 -11.16
N PRO A 149 -8.25 -4.84 -11.03
CA PRO A 149 -8.40 -6.30 -11.00
C PRO A 149 -8.12 -6.98 -12.34
N LYS A 150 -8.03 -6.22 -13.42
CA LYS A 150 -7.90 -6.72 -14.80
C LYS A 150 -6.64 -6.17 -15.46
N TRP A 151 -5.89 -7.05 -16.09
CA TRP A 151 -4.68 -6.69 -16.84
C TRP A 151 -4.98 -5.77 -18.04
N GLU A 152 -6.19 -5.85 -18.61
CA GLU A 152 -6.63 -4.99 -19.70
C GLU A 152 -6.63 -3.51 -19.30
N VAL A 153 -7.03 -3.19 -18.07
CA VAL A 153 -7.01 -1.81 -17.53
C VAL A 153 -5.57 -1.30 -17.43
N TYR A 154 -4.65 -2.17 -17.03
CA TYR A 154 -3.23 -1.85 -17.01
C TYR A 154 -2.71 -1.52 -18.42
N ASP A 155 -3.03 -2.35 -19.42
CA ASP A 155 -2.60 -2.16 -20.81
C ASP A 155 -3.21 -0.89 -21.44
N GLU A 156 -4.50 -0.64 -21.17
CA GLU A 156 -5.18 0.59 -21.61
C GLU A 156 -4.51 1.83 -21.02
N GLY A 157 -4.17 1.80 -19.74
CA GLY A 157 -3.46 2.89 -19.07
C GLY A 157 -2.05 3.07 -19.61
N LEU A 158 -1.28 1.98 -19.80
CA LEU A 158 0.03 2.03 -20.43
C LEU A 158 -0.04 2.69 -21.82
N GLN A 159 -1.03 2.31 -22.64
CA GLN A 159 -1.22 2.91 -23.95
C GLN A 159 -1.63 4.39 -23.87
N LYS A 160 -2.59 4.71 -22.98
CA LYS A 160 -3.15 6.07 -22.86
C LYS A 160 -2.13 7.09 -22.37
N PHE A 161 -1.39 6.75 -21.30
CA PHE A 161 -0.52 7.70 -20.61
C PHE A 161 0.93 7.67 -21.07
N PHE A 162 1.40 6.52 -21.56
CA PHE A 162 2.79 6.32 -21.93
C PHE A 162 3.00 5.90 -23.39
N ASN A 163 1.95 5.92 -24.22
CA ASN A 163 1.99 5.48 -25.63
C ASN A 163 2.56 4.05 -25.82
N GLY A 164 2.32 3.16 -24.86
CA GLY A 164 2.85 1.80 -24.84
C GLY A 164 4.33 1.68 -24.42
N ASP A 165 4.99 2.78 -24.06
CA ASP A 165 6.39 2.76 -23.60
C ASP A 165 6.48 2.29 -22.14
N ILE A 166 6.69 0.99 -21.96
CA ILE A 166 6.80 0.37 -20.64
C ILE A 166 8.03 0.86 -19.87
N HIS A 167 9.15 1.14 -20.54
CA HIS A 167 10.36 1.63 -19.87
C HIS A 167 10.11 2.99 -19.23
N ARG A 168 9.42 3.88 -19.94
CA ARG A 168 9.03 5.18 -19.42
C ARG A 168 8.03 5.04 -18.27
N ALA A 169 7.04 4.16 -18.39
CA ALA A 169 6.02 3.93 -17.38
C ALA A 169 6.62 3.38 -16.07
N VAL A 170 7.46 2.37 -16.15
CA VAL A 170 8.14 1.77 -14.99
C VAL A 170 9.10 2.78 -14.34
N ARG A 171 9.86 3.52 -15.14
CA ARG A 171 10.73 4.60 -14.63
C ARG A 171 9.90 5.62 -13.85
N ARG A 172 8.78 6.08 -14.40
CA ARG A 172 7.92 7.06 -13.72
C ARG A 172 7.32 6.54 -12.42
N PHE A 173 6.94 5.25 -12.38
CA PHE A 173 6.49 4.60 -11.15
C PHE A 173 7.56 4.65 -10.04
N PHE A 174 8.81 4.29 -10.36
CA PHE A 174 9.89 4.34 -9.39
C PHE A 174 10.28 5.79 -9.03
N GLU A 175 10.27 6.72 -9.98
CA GLU A 175 10.47 8.14 -9.68
C GLU A 175 9.41 8.67 -8.71
N GLN A 176 8.14 8.35 -8.91
CA GLN A 176 7.05 8.74 -8.01
C GLN A 176 7.18 8.08 -6.63
N SER A 177 7.62 6.82 -6.59
CA SER A 177 7.92 6.13 -5.33
C SER A 177 9.09 6.80 -4.60
N ASN A 178 10.13 7.21 -5.32
CA ASN A 178 11.28 7.92 -4.75
C ASN A 178 10.88 9.31 -4.25
N GLU A 179 10.06 10.06 -5.01
CA GLU A 179 9.47 11.34 -4.57
C GLU A 179 8.71 11.18 -3.24
N MET A 180 7.90 10.12 -3.10
CA MET A 180 7.21 9.79 -1.84
C MET A 180 8.20 9.55 -0.70
N ILE A 181 9.20 8.70 -0.92
CA ILE A 181 10.20 8.34 0.10
C ILE A 181 11.02 9.56 0.53
N GLU A 182 11.34 10.46 -0.39
CA GLU A 182 12.15 11.64 -0.11
C GLU A 182 11.38 12.72 0.64
N ASN A 183 10.10 12.93 0.30
CA ASN A 183 9.33 14.10 0.73
C ASN A 183 8.32 13.81 1.84
N GLU A 184 7.91 12.55 2.05
CA GLU A 184 6.87 12.19 3.00
C GLU A 184 7.43 11.47 4.24
N GLN A 185 6.67 11.56 5.35
CA GLN A 185 6.98 10.85 6.59
C GLN A 185 5.99 9.71 6.79
N PHE A 186 6.49 8.47 6.70
CA PHE A 186 5.71 7.25 6.91
C PHE A 186 6.61 6.14 7.44
N ASP A 187 6.02 5.02 7.85
CA ASP A 187 6.71 3.98 8.60
C ASP A 187 7.02 2.74 7.74
N ILE A 188 6.08 2.31 6.90
CA ILE A 188 6.16 1.11 6.07
C ILE A 188 6.05 1.50 4.60
N ILE A 189 6.95 0.99 3.75
CA ILE A 189 6.78 1.07 2.30
C ILE A 189 6.01 -0.15 1.80
N ALA A 190 4.82 0.07 1.24
CA ALA A 190 3.98 -0.98 0.68
C ALA A 190 4.51 -1.46 -0.67
N HIS A 191 4.51 -2.77 -0.89
CA HIS A 191 4.63 -3.44 -2.20
C HIS A 191 5.37 -2.63 -3.28
N PHE A 192 6.56 -2.10 -2.96
CA PHE A 192 7.25 -1.05 -3.73
C PHE A 192 7.63 -1.42 -5.18
N ASP A 193 7.49 -2.67 -5.58
CA ASP A 193 7.67 -3.14 -6.96
C ASP A 193 6.35 -3.59 -7.62
N LYS A 194 5.21 -3.10 -7.14
CA LYS A 194 3.86 -3.51 -7.57
C LYS A 194 3.59 -3.26 -9.06
N ILE A 195 4.30 -2.36 -9.70
CA ILE A 195 4.20 -2.10 -11.15
C ILE A 195 4.34 -3.36 -12.01
N LYS A 196 4.98 -4.41 -11.50
CA LYS A 196 5.14 -5.70 -12.18
C LYS A 196 3.89 -6.58 -12.16
N MET A 197 2.87 -6.27 -11.36
CA MET A 197 1.72 -7.14 -11.08
C MET A 197 1.05 -7.67 -12.36
N HIS A 198 0.75 -6.80 -13.29
CA HIS A 198 0.13 -7.16 -14.57
C HIS A 198 1.13 -7.31 -15.72
N ASN A 199 2.42 -7.07 -15.45
CA ASN A 199 3.47 -7.30 -16.44
C ASN A 199 3.53 -8.78 -16.85
N ARG A 200 3.67 -9.71 -15.90
CA ARG A 200 3.77 -11.16 -16.14
C ARG A 200 4.74 -11.50 -17.28
N ASP A 201 5.89 -10.85 -17.28
CA ASP A 201 6.95 -10.98 -18.31
C ASP A 201 6.52 -10.65 -19.74
N ARG A 202 5.42 -9.88 -19.92
CA ARG A 202 4.91 -9.49 -21.24
C ARG A 202 5.66 -8.33 -21.86
N TYR A 203 6.11 -7.39 -21.04
CA TYR A 203 6.74 -6.14 -21.47
C TYR A 203 8.20 -6.03 -21.04
N PHE A 204 8.55 -6.61 -19.89
CA PHE A 204 9.91 -6.64 -19.36
C PHE A 204 10.11 -7.84 -18.45
N HIS A 205 11.38 -8.23 -18.25
CA HIS A 205 11.79 -9.22 -17.27
C HIS A 205 12.50 -8.55 -16.10
N GLU A 206 12.28 -9.04 -14.87
CA GLU A 206 12.87 -8.46 -13.67
C GLU A 206 14.39 -8.60 -13.59
N ASP A 207 15.03 -9.43 -14.41
CA ASP A 207 16.48 -9.58 -14.51
C ASP A 207 17.12 -8.56 -15.47
N GLU A 208 16.33 -7.78 -16.21
CA GLU A 208 16.86 -6.74 -17.07
C GLU A 208 17.58 -5.65 -16.26
N SER A 209 18.76 -5.26 -16.70
CA SER A 209 19.64 -4.36 -15.97
C SER A 209 19.03 -2.98 -15.66
N TRP A 210 18.20 -2.46 -16.56
CA TRP A 210 17.52 -1.18 -16.37
C TRP A 210 16.45 -1.24 -15.27
N TYR A 211 15.67 -2.35 -15.19
CA TYR A 211 14.68 -2.55 -14.14
C TYR A 211 15.35 -2.74 -12.78
N ARG A 212 16.37 -3.61 -12.72
CA ARG A 212 17.14 -3.85 -11.51
C ARG A 212 17.77 -2.57 -10.97
N LYS A 213 18.30 -1.71 -11.85
CA LYS A 213 18.86 -0.42 -11.46
C LYS A 213 17.84 0.45 -10.76
N LEU A 214 16.66 0.65 -11.36
CA LEU A 214 15.58 1.47 -10.77
C LEU A 214 15.12 0.92 -9.41
N ALA A 215 14.89 -0.39 -9.32
CA ALA A 215 14.46 -1.03 -8.09
C ALA A 215 15.52 -0.93 -6.96
N LEU A 216 16.81 -1.05 -7.28
CA LEU A 216 17.90 -0.91 -6.32
C LEU A 216 18.09 0.55 -5.86
N GLU A 217 17.95 1.53 -6.75
CA GLU A 217 17.98 2.95 -6.39
C GLU A 217 16.87 3.28 -5.38
N THR A 218 15.65 2.76 -5.59
CA THR A 218 14.56 2.90 -4.63
C THR A 218 14.85 2.17 -3.31
N LEU A 219 15.42 0.96 -3.37
CA LEU A 219 15.76 0.20 -2.17
C LEU A 219 16.85 0.90 -1.33
N ASP A 220 17.80 1.57 -1.96
CA ASP A 220 18.79 2.41 -1.26
C ASP A 220 18.10 3.56 -0.50
N LEU A 221 17.13 4.25 -1.10
CA LEU A 221 16.35 5.29 -0.43
C LEU A 221 15.54 4.74 0.75
N ILE A 222 14.91 3.57 0.59
CA ILE A 222 14.19 2.87 1.69
C ILE A 222 15.13 2.67 2.87
N ARG A 223 16.35 2.18 2.62
CA ARG A 223 17.37 2.00 3.64
C ARG A 223 17.80 3.33 4.28
N GLU A 224 18.07 4.36 3.49
CA GLU A 224 18.53 5.67 3.96
C GLU A 224 17.51 6.37 4.84
N LYS A 225 16.22 6.19 4.54
CA LYS A 225 15.12 6.75 5.33
C LYS A 225 14.73 5.86 6.52
N GLY A 226 15.30 4.67 6.65
CA GLY A 226 15.01 3.74 7.75
C GLY A 226 13.60 3.18 7.73
N LEU A 227 12.98 3.06 6.55
CA LEU A 227 11.64 2.54 6.38
C LEU A 227 11.62 1.02 6.58
N VAL A 228 10.47 0.51 7.01
CA VAL A 228 10.18 -0.92 7.06
C VAL A 228 9.71 -1.39 5.69
N LEU A 229 10.36 -2.42 5.16
CA LEU A 229 9.98 -3.04 3.89
C LEU A 229 8.84 -4.04 4.09
N GLU A 230 7.72 -3.80 3.46
CA GLU A 230 6.63 -4.77 3.43
C GLU A 230 6.95 -5.96 2.52
N ILE A 231 6.68 -7.17 3.00
CA ILE A 231 6.60 -8.39 2.20
C ILE A 231 5.12 -8.72 2.03
N ASN A 232 4.56 -8.27 0.95
CA ASN A 232 3.13 -8.35 0.68
C ASN A 232 2.78 -9.67 0.00
N THR A 233 1.82 -10.40 0.58
CA THR A 233 1.44 -11.74 0.11
C THR A 233 0.27 -11.74 -0.87
N ARG A 234 -0.40 -10.59 -1.07
CA ARG A 234 -1.64 -10.45 -1.86
C ARG A 234 -1.50 -10.94 -3.30
N GLY A 235 -0.35 -10.73 -3.92
CA GLY A 235 -0.10 -11.18 -5.29
C GLY A 235 -0.40 -12.66 -5.49
N ILE A 236 0.07 -13.49 -4.54
CA ILE A 236 -0.06 -14.96 -4.59
C ILE A 236 -1.50 -15.38 -4.33
N TYR A 237 -2.08 -15.04 -3.17
CA TYR A 237 -3.38 -15.57 -2.80
C TYR A 237 -4.54 -15.02 -3.65
N LYS A 238 -4.39 -13.81 -4.20
CA LYS A 238 -5.34 -13.26 -5.20
C LYS A 238 -5.09 -13.75 -6.63
N LYS A 239 -3.99 -14.49 -6.86
CA LYS A 239 -3.58 -14.97 -8.19
C LYS A 239 -3.40 -13.84 -9.22
N ARG A 240 -3.07 -12.64 -8.73
CA ARG A 240 -2.78 -11.47 -9.56
C ARG A 240 -1.35 -11.49 -10.08
N TYR A 241 -0.43 -11.97 -9.24
CA TYR A 241 0.97 -12.17 -9.54
C TYR A 241 1.43 -13.49 -8.92
N ASN A 242 2.40 -14.18 -9.55
CA ASN A 242 2.93 -15.46 -9.04
C ASN A 242 4.16 -15.22 -8.13
N GLY A 243 4.01 -14.33 -7.15
CA GLY A 243 5.10 -13.98 -6.24
C GLY A 243 4.67 -12.93 -5.22
N PHE A 244 5.62 -12.57 -4.37
CA PHE A 244 5.47 -11.50 -3.38
C PHE A 244 5.79 -10.12 -3.99
N TYR A 245 5.40 -9.08 -3.27
CA TYR A 245 5.93 -7.75 -3.43
C TYR A 245 6.73 -7.39 -2.17
N PRO A 246 8.06 -7.17 -2.28
CA PRO A 246 8.87 -7.30 -3.47
C PRO A 246 9.25 -8.75 -3.83
N SER A 247 9.88 -8.88 -5.00
CA SER A 247 10.44 -10.16 -5.47
C SER A 247 11.55 -10.70 -4.56
N PRO A 248 11.77 -12.04 -4.54
CA PRO A 248 12.77 -12.65 -3.67
C PRO A 248 14.18 -12.10 -3.83
N TRP A 249 14.62 -11.74 -5.02
CA TRP A 249 15.93 -11.15 -5.24
C TRP A 249 16.07 -9.77 -4.57
N LEU A 250 14.97 -8.98 -4.52
CA LEU A 250 14.94 -7.69 -3.79
C LEU A 250 14.92 -7.91 -2.26
N MET A 251 14.27 -8.98 -1.78
CA MET A 251 14.37 -9.37 -0.36
C MET A 251 15.82 -9.70 0.03
N GLU A 252 16.56 -10.41 -0.84
CA GLU A 252 17.98 -10.71 -0.61
C GLU A 252 18.84 -9.44 -0.55
N GLU A 253 18.65 -8.50 -1.47
CA GLU A 253 19.37 -7.23 -1.47
C GLU A 253 18.99 -6.37 -0.25
N ALA A 254 17.70 -6.30 0.10
CA ALA A 254 17.22 -5.60 1.28
C ALA A 254 17.84 -6.17 2.58
N CYS A 255 17.91 -7.49 2.71
CA CYS A 255 18.56 -8.15 3.83
C CYS A 255 20.05 -7.82 3.92
N LYS A 256 20.78 -7.84 2.80
CA LYS A 256 22.21 -7.44 2.74
C LYS A 256 22.43 -5.99 3.16
N MET A 257 21.49 -5.12 2.85
CA MET A 257 21.50 -3.70 3.21
C MET A 257 21.06 -3.45 4.66
N GLY A 258 20.52 -4.46 5.37
CA GLY A 258 20.01 -4.33 6.73
C GLY A 258 18.66 -3.62 6.83
N VAL A 259 17.86 -3.62 5.76
CA VAL A 259 16.51 -3.04 5.76
C VAL A 259 15.59 -3.92 6.61
N PRO A 260 14.89 -3.39 7.62
CA PRO A 260 13.93 -4.17 8.40
C PRO A 260 12.71 -4.56 7.54
N ALA A 261 12.16 -5.75 7.76
CA ALA A 261 11.04 -6.25 6.98
C ALA A 261 9.85 -6.64 7.86
N ILE A 262 8.65 -6.58 7.29
CA ILE A 262 7.40 -7.05 7.87
C ILE A 262 6.62 -7.86 6.83
N ILE A 263 5.96 -8.95 7.25
CA ILE A 263 5.03 -9.68 6.38
C ILE A 263 3.64 -9.08 6.55
N SER A 264 2.96 -8.82 5.44
CA SER A 264 1.60 -8.27 5.45
C SER A 264 0.73 -8.99 4.42
N ALA A 265 -0.55 -9.12 4.74
CA ALA A 265 -1.51 -9.74 3.83
C ALA A 265 -2.14 -8.74 2.84
N ASP A 266 -2.20 -7.45 3.19
CA ASP A 266 -2.99 -6.48 2.44
C ASP A 266 -4.43 -7.02 2.25
N ALA A 267 -5.01 -7.46 3.39
CA ALA A 267 -6.23 -8.22 3.44
C ALA A 267 -7.45 -7.30 3.24
N HIS A 268 -8.37 -7.71 2.35
CA HIS A 268 -9.63 -7.01 2.10
C HIS A 268 -10.86 -7.84 2.51
N HIS A 269 -10.63 -8.96 3.18
CA HIS A 269 -11.64 -9.82 3.75
C HIS A 269 -11.06 -10.51 4.99
N PHE A 270 -11.87 -10.74 6.02
CA PHE A 270 -11.40 -11.33 7.28
C PHE A 270 -10.66 -12.67 7.09
N SER A 271 -11.03 -13.47 6.07
CA SER A 271 -10.37 -14.76 5.80
C SER A 271 -8.97 -14.65 5.18
N GLU A 272 -8.52 -13.44 4.86
CA GLU A 272 -7.26 -13.21 4.14
C GLU A 272 -6.10 -12.81 5.03
N ILE A 273 -6.35 -12.53 6.32
CA ILE A 273 -5.44 -11.81 7.21
C ILE A 273 -4.08 -12.48 7.49
N THR A 274 -3.93 -13.78 7.17
CA THR A 274 -2.65 -14.51 7.32
C THR A 274 -2.31 -15.38 6.11
N LEU A 275 -3.02 -15.18 4.99
CA LEU A 275 -2.78 -16.00 3.80
C LEU A 275 -1.34 -15.84 3.29
N GLU A 276 -0.69 -16.98 2.99
CA GLU A 276 0.69 -17.08 2.49
C GLU A 276 1.78 -16.61 3.47
N PHE A 277 1.48 -16.36 4.75
CA PHE A 277 2.48 -15.95 5.74
C PHE A 277 3.59 -16.98 5.91
N ALA A 278 3.27 -18.27 5.98
CA ALA A 278 4.27 -19.32 6.07
C ALA A 278 5.23 -19.33 4.85
N ALA A 279 4.69 -19.13 3.65
CA ALA A 279 5.49 -19.03 2.44
C ALA A 279 6.37 -17.77 2.43
N ALA A 280 5.87 -16.64 2.93
CA ALA A 280 6.63 -15.41 3.07
C ALA A 280 7.75 -15.53 4.11
N GLU A 281 7.52 -16.17 5.26
CA GLU A 281 8.58 -16.48 6.23
C GLU A 281 9.70 -17.32 5.64
N GLU A 282 9.35 -18.38 4.91
CA GLU A 282 10.34 -19.23 4.23
C GLU A 282 11.14 -18.43 3.18
N ALA A 283 10.48 -17.53 2.43
CA ALA A 283 11.15 -16.66 1.47
C ALA A 283 12.12 -15.70 2.18
N LEU A 284 11.72 -15.08 3.29
CA LEU A 284 12.58 -14.19 4.08
C LEU A 284 13.77 -14.93 4.69
N LYS A 285 13.57 -16.13 5.27
CA LYS A 285 14.67 -16.96 5.79
C LYS A 285 15.66 -17.31 4.68
N LYS A 286 15.16 -17.62 3.48
CA LYS A 286 15.97 -17.92 2.31
C LYS A 286 16.76 -16.71 1.80
N ALA A 287 16.15 -15.51 1.90
CA ALA A 287 16.81 -14.24 1.60
C ALA A 287 17.86 -13.83 2.66
N GLY A 288 17.89 -14.49 3.82
CA GLY A 288 18.89 -14.29 4.88
C GLY A 288 18.37 -13.57 6.11
N TYR A 289 17.10 -13.18 6.16
CA TYR A 289 16.50 -12.58 7.34
C TYR A 289 16.41 -13.57 8.51
N ARG A 290 16.62 -13.06 9.73
CA ARG A 290 16.47 -13.81 10.98
C ARG A 290 15.35 -13.28 11.86
N SER A 291 14.86 -12.09 11.54
CA SER A 291 13.78 -11.40 12.26
C SER A 291 12.94 -10.59 11.29
N VAL A 292 11.73 -10.29 11.69
CA VAL A 292 10.84 -9.27 11.13
C VAL A 292 10.56 -8.24 12.22
N VAL A 293 9.90 -7.13 11.88
CA VAL A 293 9.51 -6.14 12.88
C VAL A 293 8.01 -6.14 13.09
N ASN A 294 7.57 -5.91 14.33
CA ASN A 294 6.19 -5.64 14.72
C ASN A 294 6.09 -4.26 15.36
N PHE A 295 4.93 -3.64 15.29
CA PHE A 295 4.65 -2.39 16.00
C PHE A 295 4.02 -2.71 17.35
N LYS A 296 4.63 -2.22 18.43
CA LYS A 296 4.16 -2.47 19.79
C LYS A 296 4.43 -1.24 20.67
N ASP A 297 3.42 -0.80 21.41
CA ASP A 297 3.51 0.32 22.35
C ASP A 297 4.15 1.60 21.72
N GLY A 298 3.84 1.88 20.47
CA GLY A 298 4.38 3.04 19.73
C GLY A 298 5.79 2.85 19.18
N HIS A 299 6.35 1.64 19.19
CA HIS A 299 7.71 1.35 18.76
C HIS A 299 7.79 0.12 17.85
N TRP A 300 8.77 0.12 16.94
CA TRP A 300 9.11 -1.05 16.14
C TRP A 300 10.01 -1.99 16.96
N VAL A 301 9.59 -3.25 17.09
CA VAL A 301 10.31 -4.28 17.83
C VAL A 301 10.63 -5.46 16.95
N GLU A 302 11.84 -6.03 17.08
CA GLU A 302 12.21 -7.24 16.36
C GLU A 302 11.53 -8.47 16.91
N VAL A 303 11.07 -9.33 16.00
CA VAL A 303 10.47 -10.64 16.27
C VAL A 303 11.20 -11.69 15.44
N ALA A 304 11.72 -12.75 16.09
CA ALA A 304 12.46 -13.82 15.41
C ALA A 304 11.56 -14.60 14.43
N LEU A 305 12.10 -14.91 13.23
CA LEU A 305 11.48 -15.76 12.22
C LEU A 305 11.60 -17.26 12.54
#